data_457bdb8e30e000c603ee958b87a66f38
#
_entry.id   457bdb8e30e000c603ee958b87a66f38
#
_cell.length_a   1.000
_cell.length_b   1.000
_cell.length_c   1.000
_cell.angle_alpha   90.00
_cell.angle_beta   90.00
_cell.angle_gamma   90.00
#
_symmetry.space_group_name_H-M   'P 1'
#
loop_
_entity.id
_entity.type
_entity.pdbx_description
1 polymer ?
#
loop_
_entity_poly.entity_id
_entity_poly.type
_entity_poly.pdbx_seq_one_letter_code
_entity_poly.pdbx_strand_id
1 'polypeptide(L)'
;GSEMCIRDRKDTDGDDVADVRIRFLQGIGSADTHHAANAFAMGPDGAFYWQSGVFFHNAHEHPWGAPLHSGASAMFRFDPRQYTVTVHAGNSPNPHGVCFDYWGRHYANDGTGGRSYQVRPEGKGFKMHGLVKKEVRPVAGSGVVSSANFPDEWQGDYILANTIGFLGVKQYDLEPKNEEDHMWGEPRQDLIKSSDKNFRPSDVEFGSDGALYVSDWHNV
;
A
#
# COMPACT_ATOMS: atom_id res chain seq x y z
N GLY A 1 0.08 24.48 13.20
CA GLY A 1 0.39 23.09 12.84
C GLY A 1 -0.42 22.67 11.63
N SER A 2 0.27 22.15 10.61
CA SER A 2 -0.41 21.58 9.45
C SER A 2 -1.05 20.26 9.85
N GLU A 3 -2.34 20.28 10.15
CA GLU A 3 -3.08 19.04 10.35
C GLU A 3 -3.24 18.34 9.01
N MET A 4 -2.64 17.18 8.85
CA MET A 4 -2.98 16.31 7.74
C MET A 4 -4.40 15.79 7.94
N CYS A 5 -5.21 15.85 6.90
CA CYS A 5 -6.58 15.36 6.90
C CYS A 5 -6.91 14.69 5.58
N ILE A 6 -7.72 13.64 5.63
CA ILE A 6 -8.30 13.02 4.43
C ILE A 6 -9.59 13.76 4.10
N ARG A 7 -9.71 14.18 2.84
CA ARG A 7 -10.85 14.92 2.34
C ARG A 7 -11.46 14.21 1.14
N ASP A 8 -12.75 14.02 1.20
CA ASP A 8 -13.55 13.65 0.05
C ASP A 8 -13.85 14.86 -0.83
N ARG A 9 -13.79 14.64 -2.12
CA ARG A 9 -14.28 15.57 -3.13
C ARG A 9 -15.33 14.85 -3.95
N LYS A 10 -16.52 15.38 -3.97
CA LYS A 10 -17.66 14.77 -4.62
C LYS A 10 -18.22 15.69 -5.68
N ASP A 11 -18.36 15.17 -6.86
CA ASP A 11 -19.15 15.73 -7.94
C ASP A 11 -20.60 15.27 -7.71
N THR A 12 -21.53 16.19 -7.53
CA THR A 12 -22.93 15.87 -7.24
C THR A 12 -23.87 16.13 -8.42
N ASP A 13 -23.41 16.80 -9.47
CA ASP A 13 -24.20 17.12 -10.66
C ASP A 13 -23.69 16.46 -11.95
N GLY A 14 -22.51 15.80 -11.89
CA GLY A 14 -21.97 14.99 -13.00
C GLY A 14 -21.24 15.79 -14.07
N ASP A 15 -20.71 16.95 -13.72
CA ASP A 15 -19.94 17.82 -14.63
C ASP A 15 -18.42 17.56 -14.60
N ASP A 16 -17.97 16.50 -13.89
CA ASP A 16 -16.56 16.12 -13.64
C ASP A 16 -15.78 17.15 -12.79
N VAL A 17 -16.48 18.08 -12.13
CA VAL A 17 -15.90 19.05 -11.19
C VAL A 17 -16.44 18.81 -9.79
N ALA A 18 -15.56 18.66 -8.81
CA ALA A 18 -15.98 18.42 -7.43
C ALA A 18 -16.55 19.68 -6.77
N ASP A 19 -17.84 19.70 -6.52
CA ASP A 19 -18.60 20.79 -5.90
C ASP A 19 -18.75 20.64 -4.38
N VAL A 20 -18.61 19.43 -3.84
CA VAL A 20 -18.65 19.15 -2.41
C VAL A 20 -17.28 18.71 -1.91
N ARG A 21 -16.89 19.22 -0.73
CA ARG A 21 -15.64 18.89 -0.07
C ARG A 21 -15.90 18.55 1.40
N ILE A 22 -15.70 17.30 1.75
CA ILE A 22 -15.92 16.79 3.10
C ILE A 22 -14.59 16.39 3.71
N ARG A 23 -14.34 16.80 4.95
CA ARG A 23 -13.21 16.32 5.73
C ARG A 23 -13.65 15.09 6.52
N PHE A 24 -13.12 13.92 6.17
CA PHE A 24 -13.44 12.66 6.85
C PHE A 24 -12.63 12.41 8.08
N LEU A 25 -11.31 12.53 7.97
CA LEU A 25 -10.36 12.24 9.02
C LEU A 25 -9.42 13.41 9.22
N GLN A 26 -9.10 13.65 10.45
CA GLN A 26 -8.07 14.58 10.88
C GLN A 26 -7.27 13.98 12.03
N GLY A 27 -6.21 14.65 12.48
CA GLY A 27 -5.34 14.14 13.52
C GLY A 27 -4.33 13.09 13.02
N ILE A 28 -4.08 13.08 11.70
CA ILE A 28 -3.01 12.28 11.10
C ILE A 28 -1.67 12.96 11.44
N GLY A 29 -0.76 12.20 12.03
CA GLY A 29 0.54 12.70 12.41
C GLY A 29 1.36 13.22 11.24
N SER A 30 2.06 14.32 11.41
CA SER A 30 2.91 14.96 10.40
C SER A 30 4.24 15.47 10.96
N ALA A 31 4.64 15.01 12.13
CA ALA A 31 5.88 15.43 12.79
C ALA A 31 7.14 14.98 12.01
N ASP A 32 7.06 13.87 11.32
CA ASP A 32 8.08 13.40 10.37
C ASP A 32 7.44 13.17 9.01
N THR A 33 7.79 14.00 8.02
CA THR A 33 7.21 13.96 6.68
C THR A 33 7.56 12.71 5.88
N HIS A 34 8.68 12.05 6.19
CA HIS A 34 9.10 10.80 5.54
C HIS A 34 8.25 9.60 5.97
N HIS A 35 7.59 9.69 7.11
CA HIS A 35 6.81 8.60 7.70
C HIS A 35 5.32 8.95 7.83
N ALA A 36 4.89 10.06 7.24
CA ALA A 36 3.49 10.47 7.20
C ALA A 36 2.60 9.42 6.51
N ALA A 37 1.30 9.61 6.57
CA ALA A 37 0.34 8.70 5.93
C ALA A 37 0.64 8.51 4.44
N ASN A 38 0.77 7.26 4.02
CA ASN A 38 1.12 6.87 2.65
C ASN A 38 0.53 5.50 2.29
N ALA A 39 0.82 5.05 1.07
CA ALA A 39 0.40 3.75 0.55
C ALA A 39 -1.12 3.56 0.68
N PHE A 40 -1.87 4.47 0.10
CA PHE A 40 -3.32 4.44 0.12
C PHE A 40 -3.86 3.40 -0.86
N ALA A 41 -4.79 2.55 -0.40
CA ALA A 41 -5.43 1.56 -1.24
C ALA A 41 -6.89 1.34 -0.83
N MET A 42 -7.75 1.08 -1.82
CA MET A 42 -9.09 0.56 -1.56
C MET A 42 -9.02 -0.95 -1.46
N GLY A 43 -9.49 -1.50 -0.35
CA GLY A 43 -9.60 -2.95 -0.17
C GLY A 43 -10.85 -3.52 -0.85
N PRO A 44 -10.86 -4.82 -1.16
CA PRO A 44 -12.01 -5.49 -1.76
C PRO A 44 -13.24 -5.52 -0.85
N ASP A 45 -13.08 -5.26 0.43
CA ASP A 45 -14.16 -5.06 1.40
C ASP A 45 -14.81 -3.67 1.35
N GLY A 46 -14.34 -2.79 0.44
CA GLY A 46 -14.81 -1.42 0.29
C GLY A 46 -14.30 -0.46 1.37
N ALA A 47 -13.32 -0.88 2.16
CA ALA A 47 -12.64 -0.01 3.11
C ALA A 47 -11.40 0.63 2.50
N PHE A 48 -10.97 1.73 3.07
CA PHE A 48 -9.79 2.47 2.66
C PHE A 48 -8.64 2.19 3.62
N TYR A 49 -7.50 1.80 3.09
CA TYR A 49 -6.32 1.43 3.86
C TYR A 49 -5.19 2.42 3.62
N TRP A 50 -4.39 2.67 4.65
CA TRP A 50 -3.14 3.41 4.55
C TRP A 50 -2.20 3.02 5.68
N GLN A 51 -0.97 3.46 5.57
CA GLN A 51 0.08 3.21 6.55
C GLN A 51 0.68 4.52 7.05
N SER A 52 1.25 4.48 8.25
CA SER A 52 2.15 5.50 8.77
C SER A 52 3.37 4.84 9.42
N GLY A 53 4.53 5.46 9.27
CA GLY A 53 5.78 4.95 9.81
C GLY A 53 6.07 5.39 11.24
N VAL A 54 7.34 5.36 11.61
CA VAL A 54 7.82 5.68 12.97
C VAL A 54 7.90 7.20 13.24
N PHE A 55 8.20 7.56 14.48
CA PHE A 55 8.54 8.90 14.98
C PHE A 55 7.38 9.87 15.20
N PHE A 56 6.14 9.46 15.08
CA PHE A 56 5.01 10.30 15.48
C PHE A 56 3.85 9.48 16.03
N HIS A 57 2.88 10.18 16.60
CA HIS A 57 1.64 9.61 17.11
C HIS A 57 0.48 10.13 16.27
N ASN A 58 -0.47 9.27 16.00
CA ASN A 58 -1.72 9.63 15.35
C ASN A 58 -2.82 9.73 16.43
N ALA A 59 -3.72 10.68 16.25
CA ALA A 59 -4.94 10.84 17.03
C ALA A 59 -6.10 11.04 16.06
N HIS A 60 -6.45 9.98 15.32
CA HIS A 60 -7.48 10.05 14.29
C HIS A 60 -8.83 10.40 14.90
N GLU A 61 -9.32 11.57 14.57
CA GLU A 61 -10.66 12.03 14.94
C GLU A 61 -11.68 11.51 13.91
N HIS A 62 -12.80 11.04 14.43
CA HIS A 62 -13.96 10.62 13.64
C HIS A 62 -15.26 11.04 14.33
N PRO A 63 -16.40 11.15 13.61
CA PRO A 63 -17.61 11.79 14.14
C PRO A 63 -18.27 11.08 15.32
N TRP A 64 -18.00 9.78 15.51
CA TRP A 64 -18.84 8.90 16.33
C TRP A 64 -18.20 8.42 17.62
N GLY A 65 -17.07 8.96 18.03
CA GLY A 65 -16.41 8.48 19.24
C GLY A 65 -15.17 9.25 19.64
N ALA A 66 -14.47 8.71 20.64
CA ALA A 66 -13.18 9.23 21.04
C ALA A 66 -12.14 9.05 19.94
N PRO A 67 -11.16 9.95 19.82
CA PRO A 67 -10.09 9.81 18.84
C PRO A 67 -9.37 8.46 18.97
N LEU A 68 -9.07 7.83 17.84
CA LEU A 68 -8.24 6.64 17.81
C LEU A 68 -6.77 7.04 17.94
N HIS A 69 -6.20 6.78 19.11
CA HIS A 69 -4.77 6.97 19.32
C HIS A 69 -3.99 5.76 18.85
N SER A 70 -2.93 5.99 18.09
CA SER A 70 -1.96 4.96 17.76
C SER A 70 -0.54 5.44 18.03
N GLY A 71 0.30 4.52 18.46
CA GLY A 71 1.74 4.72 18.44
C GLY A 71 2.28 4.82 17.02
N ALA A 72 3.57 5.08 16.91
CA ALA A 72 4.28 5.07 15.64
C ALA A 72 4.16 3.71 14.94
N SER A 73 4.18 3.73 13.61
CA SER A 73 4.24 2.53 12.78
C SER A 73 2.95 1.68 12.84
N ALA A 74 1.89 2.18 12.26
CA ALA A 74 0.61 1.50 12.19
C ALA A 74 0.02 1.49 10.76
N MET A 75 -0.75 0.45 10.50
CA MET A 75 -1.64 0.34 9.35
C MET A 75 -3.06 0.58 9.80
N PHE A 76 -3.78 1.38 9.06
CA PHE A 76 -5.14 1.80 9.39
C PHE A 76 -6.12 1.29 8.34
N ARG A 77 -7.35 1.08 8.79
CA ARG A 77 -8.51 0.79 7.96
C ARG A 77 -9.63 1.77 8.30
N PHE A 78 -10.15 2.43 7.28
CA PHE A 78 -11.32 3.30 7.38
C PHE A 78 -12.50 2.69 6.61
N ASP A 79 -13.62 2.52 7.29
CA ASP A 79 -14.89 2.11 6.68
C ASP A 79 -15.71 3.36 6.31
N PRO A 80 -15.85 3.69 5.03
CA PRO A 80 -16.58 4.88 4.60
C PRO A 80 -18.09 4.80 4.82
N ARG A 81 -18.64 3.58 5.00
CA ARG A 81 -20.08 3.37 5.27
C ARG A 81 -20.42 3.69 6.71
N GLN A 82 -19.49 3.46 7.62
CA GLN A 82 -19.67 3.66 9.08
C GLN A 82 -18.92 4.88 9.59
N TYR A 83 -18.05 5.49 8.78
CA TYR A 83 -17.14 6.56 9.18
C TYR A 83 -16.28 6.18 10.40
N THR A 84 -15.83 4.94 10.44
CA THR A 84 -14.99 4.42 11.51
C THR A 84 -13.58 4.15 11.05
N VAL A 85 -12.60 4.51 11.87
CA VAL A 85 -11.18 4.18 11.67
C VAL A 85 -10.71 3.21 12.74
N THR A 86 -9.92 2.23 12.33
CA THR A 86 -9.34 1.23 13.23
C THR A 86 -7.85 1.04 12.93
N VAL A 87 -7.07 0.64 13.93
CA VAL A 87 -5.74 0.08 13.70
C VAL A 87 -5.94 -1.33 13.15
N HIS A 88 -5.50 -1.55 11.91
CA HIS A 88 -5.66 -2.82 11.22
C HIS A 88 -4.53 -3.80 11.59
N ALA A 89 -3.28 -3.34 11.48
CA ALA A 89 -2.11 -4.17 11.79
C ALA A 89 -0.98 -3.34 12.37
N GLY A 90 -0.04 -4.00 13.03
CA GLY A 90 1.29 -3.45 13.26
C GLY A 90 1.99 -3.21 11.93
N ASN A 91 3.06 -2.42 11.92
CA ASN A 91 3.65 -1.97 10.68
C ASN A 91 5.17 -2.08 10.67
N SER A 92 5.72 -1.93 9.48
CA SER A 92 7.14 -1.73 9.25
C SER A 92 7.54 -0.28 9.55
N PRO A 93 8.81 -0.01 9.89
CA PRO A 93 9.28 1.33 10.20
C PRO A 93 9.12 2.34 9.08
N ASN A 94 9.26 1.91 7.82
CA ASN A 94 9.18 2.75 6.61
C ASN A 94 8.21 2.15 5.59
N PRO A 95 6.91 2.18 5.85
CA PRO A 95 5.92 1.59 4.95
C PRO A 95 5.88 2.36 3.64
N HIS A 96 5.65 1.66 2.52
CA HIS A 96 5.61 2.30 1.22
C HIS A 96 4.62 1.70 0.22
N GLY A 97 4.13 0.51 0.38
CA GLY A 97 3.16 -0.10 -0.53
C GLY A 97 2.09 -0.89 0.21
N VAL A 98 0.88 -0.83 -0.32
CA VAL A 98 -0.27 -1.67 0.08
C VAL A 98 -0.98 -2.11 -1.19
N CYS A 99 -1.26 -3.40 -1.31
CA CYS A 99 -2.09 -3.92 -2.39
C CYS A 99 -2.88 -5.15 -1.93
N PHE A 100 -3.83 -5.55 -2.76
CA PHE A 100 -4.67 -6.72 -2.53
C PHE A 100 -4.66 -7.59 -3.78
N ASP A 101 -4.74 -8.92 -3.60
CA ASP A 101 -5.01 -9.81 -4.71
C ASP A 101 -6.52 -9.95 -4.97
N TYR A 102 -6.87 -10.71 -6.01
CA TYR A 102 -8.27 -10.98 -6.38
C TYR A 102 -9.08 -11.64 -5.24
N TRP A 103 -8.41 -12.41 -4.38
CA TRP A 103 -9.03 -13.12 -3.27
C TRP A 103 -9.13 -12.28 -1.99
N GLY A 104 -8.64 -11.05 -2.03
CA GLY A 104 -8.61 -10.14 -0.89
C GLY A 104 -7.47 -10.36 0.09
N ARG A 105 -6.46 -11.13 -0.27
CA ARG A 105 -5.24 -11.20 0.54
C ARG A 105 -4.53 -9.87 0.49
N HIS A 106 -4.09 -9.41 1.64
CA HIS A 106 -3.50 -8.11 1.84
C HIS A 106 -1.97 -8.20 1.86
N TYR A 107 -1.32 -7.38 1.06
CA TYR A 107 0.14 -7.29 0.98
C TYR A 107 0.60 -5.87 1.29
N ALA A 108 1.79 -5.77 1.91
CA ALA A 108 2.40 -4.49 2.26
C ALA A 108 3.93 -4.59 2.20
N ASN A 109 4.62 -3.46 2.14
CA ASN A 109 6.07 -3.47 2.18
C ASN A 109 6.68 -2.37 3.06
N ASP A 110 7.97 -2.58 3.41
CA ASP A 110 8.86 -1.65 4.09
C ASP A 110 9.91 -1.15 3.09
N GLY A 111 9.77 0.10 2.67
CA GLY A 111 10.60 0.72 1.65
C GLY A 111 12.10 0.63 1.97
N THR A 112 12.52 1.24 3.07
CA THR A 112 13.93 1.28 3.47
C THR A 112 14.47 -0.11 3.85
N GLY A 113 13.63 -0.92 4.50
CA GLY A 113 13.99 -2.29 4.87
C GLY A 113 14.10 -3.22 3.67
N GLY A 114 13.43 -2.92 2.56
CA GLY A 114 13.34 -3.76 1.38
C GLY A 114 12.65 -5.09 1.67
N ARG A 115 11.58 -5.06 2.48
CA ARG A 115 10.84 -6.25 2.90
C ARG A 115 9.41 -6.15 2.41
N SER A 116 8.87 -7.28 1.98
CA SER A 116 7.44 -7.42 1.66
C SER A 116 6.78 -8.42 2.59
N TYR A 117 5.52 -8.19 2.86
CA TYR A 117 4.74 -8.92 3.84
C TYR A 117 3.37 -9.27 3.30
N GLN A 118 2.85 -10.41 3.70
CA GLN A 118 1.42 -10.69 3.72
C GLN A 118 0.85 -10.27 5.08
N VAL A 119 -0.23 -9.51 5.09
CA VAL A 119 -0.94 -9.10 6.29
C VAL A 119 -2.07 -10.09 6.55
N ARG A 120 -1.94 -10.92 7.57
CA ARG A 120 -2.83 -12.07 7.83
C ARG A 120 -3.54 -11.95 9.16
N PRO A 121 -4.78 -12.50 9.26
CA PRO A 121 -5.44 -12.64 10.54
C PRO A 121 -4.58 -13.48 11.50
N GLU A 122 -4.39 -12.98 12.72
CA GLU A 122 -3.72 -13.73 13.78
C GLU A 122 -4.31 -13.33 15.15
N GLY A 123 -4.90 -14.29 15.85
CA GLY A 123 -5.59 -14.04 17.10
C GLY A 123 -6.80 -13.10 16.92
N LYS A 124 -6.78 -11.95 17.60
CA LYS A 124 -7.86 -10.94 17.52
C LYS A 124 -7.55 -9.79 16.54
N GLY A 125 -6.51 -9.90 15.75
CA GLY A 125 -6.08 -8.83 14.84
C GLY A 125 -5.38 -9.37 13.60
N PHE A 126 -4.49 -8.56 13.05
CA PHE A 126 -3.70 -8.89 11.87
C PHE A 126 -2.22 -8.72 12.17
N LYS A 127 -1.40 -9.57 11.58
CA LYS A 127 0.06 -9.47 11.65
C LYS A 127 0.70 -9.58 10.27
N MET A 128 1.92 -9.07 10.19
CA MET A 128 2.74 -9.08 8.99
C MET A 128 3.66 -10.30 8.98
N HIS A 129 3.54 -11.12 7.94
CA HIS A 129 4.35 -12.31 7.70
C HIS A 129 5.21 -12.09 6.45
N GLY A 130 6.47 -12.50 6.46
CA GLY A 130 7.37 -12.35 5.32
C GLY A 130 6.80 -12.99 4.05
N LEU A 131 6.83 -12.25 2.94
CA LEU A 131 6.25 -12.66 1.66
C LEU A 131 7.29 -13.12 0.66
N VAL A 132 8.42 -12.43 0.57
CA VAL A 132 9.50 -12.73 -0.38
C VAL A 132 10.85 -12.68 0.31
N LYS A 133 11.84 -13.37 -0.27
CA LYS A 133 13.23 -13.18 0.14
C LYS A 133 13.67 -11.76 -0.22
N LYS A 134 14.20 -11.04 0.77
CA LYS A 134 14.75 -9.72 0.53
C LYS A 134 15.91 -9.78 -0.45
N GLU A 135 15.83 -9.02 -1.54
CA GLU A 135 16.88 -8.95 -2.56
C GLU A 135 17.48 -7.54 -2.63
N VAL A 136 16.63 -6.54 -2.74
CA VAL A 136 17.00 -5.15 -3.02
C VAL A 136 16.34 -4.18 -2.04
N ARG A 137 16.88 -2.99 -1.94
CA ARG A 137 16.32 -1.88 -1.16
C ARG A 137 16.80 -0.52 -1.72
N PRO A 138 16.10 0.57 -1.52
CA PRO A 138 14.72 0.62 -1.02
C PRO A 138 13.74 0.07 -2.07
N VAL A 139 12.61 -0.41 -1.59
CA VAL A 139 11.45 -0.77 -2.42
C VAL A 139 10.37 0.29 -2.29
N ALA A 140 9.48 0.36 -3.25
CA ALA A 140 8.44 1.37 -3.31
C ALA A 140 7.05 0.72 -3.45
N GLY A 141 6.18 1.22 -4.33
CA GLY A 141 4.85 0.66 -4.54
C GLY A 141 4.87 -0.81 -4.96
N SER A 142 3.79 -1.50 -4.70
CA SER A 142 3.62 -2.91 -5.04
C SER A 142 2.20 -3.18 -5.54
N GLY A 143 2.06 -4.22 -6.35
CA GLY A 143 0.79 -4.66 -6.91
C GLY A 143 0.74 -6.16 -7.09
N VAL A 144 -0.41 -6.65 -7.53
CA VAL A 144 -0.62 -8.04 -7.91
C VAL A 144 -1.14 -8.07 -9.34
N VAL A 145 -0.55 -8.90 -10.20
CA VAL A 145 -0.98 -9.02 -11.59
C VAL A 145 -2.38 -9.59 -11.64
N SER A 146 -3.31 -8.79 -12.16
CA SER A 146 -4.74 -9.13 -12.26
C SER A 146 -5.37 -8.57 -13.54
N SER A 147 -4.64 -8.64 -14.66
CA SER A 147 -5.08 -8.07 -15.93
C SER A 147 -4.96 -9.08 -17.06
N ALA A 148 -6.03 -9.20 -17.86
CA ALA A 148 -6.06 -10.05 -19.05
C ALA A 148 -5.06 -9.65 -20.16
N ASN A 149 -4.40 -8.50 -20.03
CA ASN A 149 -3.32 -8.08 -20.93
C ASN A 149 -1.99 -8.75 -20.62
N PHE A 150 -1.92 -9.49 -19.50
CA PHE A 150 -0.74 -10.23 -19.07
C PHE A 150 -0.94 -11.73 -19.24
N PRO A 151 0.15 -12.51 -19.42
CA PRO A 151 0.07 -13.97 -19.57
C PRO A 151 -0.69 -14.64 -18.42
N ASP A 152 -1.39 -15.73 -18.73
CA ASP A 152 -2.16 -16.48 -17.72
C ASP A 152 -1.27 -16.98 -16.57
N GLU A 153 -0.04 -17.38 -16.88
CA GLU A 153 0.94 -17.85 -15.91
C GLU A 153 1.51 -16.76 -14.97
N TRP A 154 1.16 -15.48 -15.23
CA TRP A 154 1.55 -14.35 -14.39
C TRP A 154 0.42 -13.86 -13.52
N GLN A 155 -0.79 -14.36 -13.71
CA GLN A 155 -1.95 -13.95 -12.92
C GLN A 155 -1.73 -14.31 -11.45
N GLY A 156 -1.85 -13.31 -10.56
CA GLY A 156 -1.58 -13.47 -9.13
C GLY A 156 -0.14 -13.20 -8.72
N ASP A 157 0.79 -12.98 -9.66
CA ASP A 157 2.17 -12.62 -9.33
C ASP A 157 2.24 -11.29 -8.57
N TYR A 158 3.09 -11.23 -7.57
CA TYR A 158 3.40 -10.01 -6.84
C TYR A 158 4.46 -9.20 -7.59
N ILE A 159 4.21 -7.92 -7.81
CA ILE A 159 5.15 -6.99 -8.44
C ILE A 159 5.58 -5.92 -7.46
N LEU A 160 6.86 -5.52 -7.54
CA LEU A 160 7.50 -4.66 -6.55
C LEU A 160 8.43 -3.65 -7.25
N ALA A 161 8.08 -2.37 -7.13
CA ALA A 161 8.94 -1.29 -7.61
C ALA A 161 10.19 -1.14 -6.73
N ASN A 162 11.33 -0.87 -7.35
CA ASN A 162 12.57 -0.61 -6.65
C ASN A 162 13.27 0.62 -7.20
N THR A 163 13.59 1.57 -6.33
CA THR A 163 14.01 2.93 -6.70
C THR A 163 15.51 3.15 -6.75
N ILE A 164 16.34 2.35 -6.08
CA ILE A 164 17.80 2.60 -5.99
C ILE A 164 18.64 1.34 -6.20
N GLY A 165 18.38 0.29 -5.43
CA GLY A 165 19.22 -0.93 -5.48
C GLY A 165 19.02 -1.76 -6.74
N PHE A 166 17.89 -1.60 -7.39
CA PHE A 166 17.52 -2.15 -8.67
C PHE A 166 16.59 -1.15 -9.37
N LEU A 167 16.91 -0.74 -10.57
CA LEU A 167 16.14 0.29 -11.27
C LEU A 167 15.06 -0.36 -12.14
N GLY A 168 13.93 -0.68 -11.54
CA GLY A 168 12.90 -1.42 -12.24
C GLY A 168 11.79 -1.97 -11.36
N VAL A 169 11.04 -2.90 -11.91
CA VAL A 169 9.95 -3.62 -11.24
C VAL A 169 10.28 -5.11 -11.23
N LYS A 170 10.38 -5.68 -10.04
CA LYS A 170 10.58 -7.11 -9.83
C LYS A 170 9.25 -7.84 -9.83
N GLN A 171 9.29 -9.12 -10.17
CA GLN A 171 8.13 -10.01 -10.23
C GLN A 171 8.40 -11.28 -9.44
N TYR A 172 7.40 -11.74 -8.70
CA TYR A 172 7.45 -12.92 -7.86
C TYR A 172 6.20 -13.77 -8.05
N ASP A 173 6.40 -15.04 -8.32
CA ASP A 173 5.35 -16.05 -8.33
C ASP A 173 4.88 -16.34 -6.91
N LEU A 174 3.62 -16.07 -6.60
CA LEU A 174 3.05 -16.28 -5.28
C LEU A 174 2.44 -17.67 -5.15
N GLU A 175 3.05 -18.50 -4.33
CA GLU A 175 2.57 -19.84 -4.03
C GLU A 175 2.21 -20.02 -2.55
N PRO A 176 1.21 -20.84 -2.22
CA PRO A 176 0.94 -21.20 -0.84
C PRO A 176 2.14 -21.88 -0.20
N LYS A 177 2.63 -21.33 0.89
CA LYS A 177 3.76 -21.90 1.65
C LYS A 177 3.35 -23.09 2.52
N ASN A 178 2.11 -23.07 2.98
CA ASN A 178 1.54 -24.09 3.86
C ASN A 178 0.01 -24.10 3.78
N GLU A 179 -0.65 -24.98 4.52
CA GLU A 179 -2.11 -25.12 4.55
C GLU A 179 -2.84 -23.92 5.21
N GLU A 180 -2.12 -22.97 5.79
CA GLU A 180 -2.67 -21.83 6.51
C GLU A 180 -2.86 -20.57 5.65
N ASP A 181 -2.94 -20.69 4.34
CA ASP A 181 -3.05 -19.54 3.41
C ASP A 181 -1.89 -18.53 3.55
N HIS A 182 -0.72 -18.98 3.93
CA HIS A 182 0.50 -18.19 3.94
C HIS A 182 1.16 -18.26 2.56
N MET A 183 1.18 -17.12 1.86
CA MET A 183 1.82 -17.01 0.56
C MET A 183 3.31 -16.78 0.69
N TRP A 184 4.06 -17.29 -0.28
CA TRP A 184 5.48 -17.03 -0.44
C TRP A 184 5.79 -16.79 -1.90
N GLY A 185 6.57 -15.75 -2.20
CA GLY A 185 6.94 -15.38 -3.57
C GLY A 185 8.34 -15.87 -3.94
N GLU A 186 8.40 -16.65 -5.00
CA GLU A 186 9.66 -17.04 -5.66
C GLU A 186 9.97 -16.06 -6.80
N PRO A 187 11.23 -15.62 -6.97
CA PRO A 187 11.59 -14.68 -8.01
C PRO A 187 11.29 -15.22 -9.42
N ARG A 188 10.61 -14.43 -10.24
CA ARG A 188 10.54 -14.60 -11.70
C ARG A 188 11.56 -13.71 -12.41
N GLN A 189 11.48 -13.67 -13.74
CA GLN A 189 12.21 -12.68 -14.53
C GLN A 189 11.72 -11.28 -14.14
N ASP A 190 12.65 -10.32 -14.05
CA ASP A 190 12.32 -8.93 -13.76
C ASP A 190 11.34 -8.39 -14.81
N LEU A 191 10.22 -7.82 -14.37
CA LEU A 191 9.18 -7.29 -15.26
C LEU A 191 9.69 -6.07 -16.05
N ILE A 192 10.37 -5.16 -15.35
CA ILE A 192 11.01 -3.98 -15.94
C ILE A 192 12.41 -3.85 -15.34
N LYS A 193 13.38 -3.61 -16.21
CA LYS A 193 14.76 -3.29 -15.80
C LYS A 193 15.30 -2.19 -16.69
N SER A 194 15.79 -1.12 -16.07
CA SER A 194 16.39 0.02 -16.77
C SER A 194 17.90 0.08 -16.56
N SER A 195 18.61 0.51 -17.60
CA SER A 195 20.02 0.95 -17.52
C SER A 195 20.15 2.43 -17.19
N ASP A 196 19.05 3.18 -17.27
CA ASP A 196 19.03 4.60 -16.90
C ASP A 196 19.10 4.74 -15.39
N LYS A 197 20.14 5.40 -14.91
CA LYS A 197 20.38 5.64 -13.48
C LYS A 197 19.39 6.60 -12.85
N ASN A 198 18.65 7.34 -13.65
CA ASN A 198 17.63 8.29 -13.20
C ASN A 198 16.24 7.67 -13.11
N PHE A 199 16.04 6.48 -13.67
CA PHE A 199 14.79 5.75 -13.54
C PHE A 199 14.59 5.27 -12.09
N ARG A 200 13.54 5.78 -11.43
CA ARG A 200 13.21 5.55 -10.02
C ARG A 200 11.74 5.18 -9.86
N PRO A 201 11.33 3.98 -10.27
CA PRO A 201 9.93 3.59 -10.17
C PRO A 201 9.47 3.66 -8.71
N SER A 202 8.44 4.45 -8.46
CA SER A 202 7.91 4.76 -7.13
C SER A 202 6.57 4.11 -6.85
N ASP A 203 5.80 3.80 -7.89
CA ASP A 203 4.53 3.10 -7.73
C ASP A 203 4.16 2.30 -8.98
N VAL A 204 3.27 1.32 -8.81
CA VAL A 204 2.76 0.45 -9.86
C VAL A 204 1.27 0.23 -9.66
N GLU A 205 0.47 0.48 -10.69
CA GLU A 205 -0.98 0.36 -10.66
C GLU A 205 -1.53 -0.20 -11.98
N PHE A 206 -2.56 -1.04 -11.89
CA PHE A 206 -3.29 -1.49 -13.07
C PHE A 206 -4.44 -0.52 -13.37
N GLY A 207 -4.44 0.03 -14.58
CA GLY A 207 -5.53 0.87 -15.06
C GLY A 207 -6.78 0.06 -15.43
N SER A 208 -7.90 0.77 -15.60
CA SER A 208 -9.16 0.17 -16.05
C SER A 208 -9.10 -0.43 -17.45
N ASP A 209 -8.09 -0.05 -18.24
CA ASP A 209 -7.75 -0.61 -19.56
C ASP A 209 -6.91 -1.89 -19.47
N GLY A 210 -6.54 -2.30 -18.26
CA GLY A 210 -5.69 -3.46 -17.98
C GLY A 210 -4.20 -3.22 -18.21
N ALA A 211 -3.78 -2.00 -18.55
CA ALA A 211 -2.37 -1.67 -18.66
C ALA A 211 -1.74 -1.47 -17.29
N LEU A 212 -0.47 -1.82 -17.14
CA LEU A 212 0.33 -1.48 -15.97
C LEU A 212 0.91 -0.08 -16.12
N TYR A 213 0.55 0.79 -15.20
CA TYR A 213 1.10 2.13 -15.07
C TYR A 213 2.21 2.12 -14.02
N VAL A 214 3.34 2.71 -14.38
CA VAL A 214 4.50 2.81 -13.47
C VAL A 214 4.86 4.28 -13.33
N SER A 215 4.80 4.81 -12.11
CA SER A 215 5.25 6.15 -11.84
C SER A 215 6.76 6.18 -11.65
N ASP A 216 7.41 7.18 -12.24
CA ASP A 216 8.84 7.39 -12.16
C ASP A 216 9.14 8.69 -11.42
N TRP A 217 9.90 8.58 -10.33
CA TRP A 217 10.35 9.77 -9.59
C TRP A 217 11.45 10.55 -10.33
N HIS A 218 12.12 9.91 -11.27
CA HIS A 218 13.17 10.50 -12.12
C HIS A 218 14.12 11.43 -11.36
N ASN A 219 14.90 10.86 -10.47
CA ASN A 219 15.85 11.64 -9.67
C ASN A 219 17.19 11.80 -10.43
N VAL A 220 17.52 13.03 -10.79
CA VAL A 220 18.75 13.42 -11.51
C VAL A 220 19.89 13.66 -10.54
#